data_0b248f654c4188647d296ec8517f74f2
#
_entry.id   0b248f654c4188647d296ec8517f74f2
#
_cell.length_a   1.000
_cell.length_b   1.000
_cell.length_c   1.000
_cell.angle_alpha   90.00
_cell.angle_beta   90.00
_cell.angle_gamma   90.00
#
_symmetry.space_group_name_H-M   'P 1'
#
loop_
_entity.id
_entity.type
_entity.pdbx_description
1 polymer ?
#
loop_
_entity_poly.entity_id
_entity_poly.type
_entity_poly.pdbx_seq_one_letter_code
_entity_poly.pdbx_strand_id
1 'polypeptide(L)'
;QAPKLVLFSGSVESACGMAGSAVGPFYCPADQKVYLDLVFFDELHNRFGASGDFARAYVIAHEIGHHVQMQLGILQQVSQIQSRVGTPEKNKLSVMLELQADCLAGMWAHQAHKRRDILESGDLEEGLNAASAVGDDRIQKSSRGYVVPDGFTHGSSAQRVRWFRRGFEEGTLQACNTFEADRL
;
A
#
# COMPACT_ATOMS: atom_id res chain seq x y z
N GLN A 1 3.45 13.02 -14.16
CA GLN A 1 4.15 12.06 -15.00
C GLN A 1 4.04 10.68 -14.36
N ALA A 2 3.84 9.61 -15.16
CA ALA A 2 3.80 8.25 -14.62
C ALA A 2 5.19 7.84 -14.07
N PRO A 3 5.26 7.08 -12.95
CA PRO A 3 6.51 6.58 -12.43
C PRO A 3 7.07 5.48 -13.33
N LYS A 4 8.39 5.29 -13.29
CA LYS A 4 9.02 4.13 -13.93
C LYS A 4 8.92 2.93 -13.00
N LEU A 5 8.68 1.74 -13.58
CA LEU A 5 8.72 0.48 -12.86
C LEU A 5 10.10 -0.16 -13.02
N VAL A 6 10.66 -0.61 -11.91
CA VAL A 6 11.92 -1.36 -11.84
C VAL A 6 11.62 -2.74 -11.28
N LEU A 7 11.82 -3.77 -12.08
CA LEU A 7 11.67 -5.16 -11.64
C LEU A 7 13.01 -5.67 -11.13
N PHE A 8 13.02 -6.31 -9.97
CA PHE A 8 14.23 -6.89 -9.40
C PHE A 8 13.94 -8.21 -8.65
N SER A 9 14.99 -8.93 -8.32
CA SER A 9 14.94 -10.11 -7.46
C SER A 9 16.14 -10.11 -6.52
N GLY A 10 15.88 -10.28 -5.23
CA GLY A 10 16.91 -10.32 -4.19
C GLY A 10 17.28 -8.95 -3.65
N SER A 11 18.04 -8.12 -4.37
CA SER A 11 18.41 -6.78 -3.91
C SER A 11 18.46 -5.78 -5.06
N VAL A 12 18.21 -4.51 -4.74
CA VAL A 12 18.26 -3.39 -5.69
C VAL A 12 18.80 -2.15 -5.00
N GLU A 13 19.58 -1.36 -5.73
CA GLU A 13 19.99 -0.02 -5.34
C GLU A 13 19.01 1.01 -5.89
N SER A 14 18.54 1.92 -5.03
CA SER A 14 17.67 3.03 -5.39
C SER A 14 18.22 4.35 -4.82
N ALA A 15 17.65 5.48 -5.21
CA ALA A 15 17.98 6.76 -4.58
C ALA A 15 17.57 6.86 -3.11
N CYS A 16 16.74 5.92 -2.63
CA CYS A 16 16.35 5.77 -1.22
C CYS A 16 17.27 4.80 -0.44
N GLY A 17 18.30 4.25 -1.08
CA GLY A 17 19.24 3.28 -0.52
C GLY A 17 19.09 1.88 -1.08
N MET A 18 19.86 0.94 -0.49
CA MET A 18 19.76 -0.49 -0.81
C MET A 18 18.52 -1.10 -0.21
N ALA A 19 17.75 -1.83 -1.01
CA ALA A 19 16.62 -2.63 -0.58
C ALA A 19 16.85 -4.11 -0.92
N GLY A 20 16.61 -4.99 0.05
CA GLY A 20 16.59 -6.44 -0.16
C GLY A 20 15.16 -6.98 -0.18
N SER A 21 14.99 -8.26 -0.52
CA SER A 21 13.66 -8.92 -0.62
C SER A 21 12.80 -8.81 0.66
N ALA A 22 13.42 -8.62 1.82
CA ALA A 22 12.68 -8.41 3.06
C ALA A 22 11.86 -7.08 3.09
N VAL A 23 12.20 -6.12 2.23
CA VAL A 23 11.47 -4.84 2.10
C VAL A 23 10.19 -5.04 1.26
N GLY A 24 10.22 -5.96 0.30
CA GLY A 24 9.14 -6.15 -0.68
C GLY A 24 9.10 -5.03 -1.74
N PRO A 25 7.98 -4.89 -2.45
CA PRO A 25 7.72 -3.75 -3.34
C PRO A 25 7.75 -2.43 -2.59
N PHE A 26 8.24 -1.36 -3.23
CA PHE A 26 8.24 -0.03 -2.62
C PHE A 26 8.29 1.09 -3.68
N TYR A 27 7.78 2.25 -3.29
CA TYR A 27 7.97 3.50 -4.03
C TYR A 27 9.12 4.31 -3.41
N CYS A 28 10.05 4.77 -4.24
CA CYS A 28 11.11 5.69 -3.80
C CYS A 28 10.79 7.12 -4.25
N PRO A 29 10.46 8.05 -3.33
CA PRO A 29 10.15 9.43 -3.69
C PRO A 29 11.37 10.22 -4.22
N ALA A 30 12.60 9.81 -3.88
CA ALA A 30 13.81 10.51 -4.29
C ALA A 30 14.10 10.37 -5.81
N ASP A 31 13.77 9.23 -6.41
CA ASP A 31 13.92 9.01 -7.85
C ASP A 31 12.60 8.78 -8.59
N GLN A 32 11.49 8.81 -7.86
CA GLN A 32 10.12 8.69 -8.38
C GLN A 32 9.89 7.39 -9.16
N LYS A 33 10.44 6.29 -8.65
CA LYS A 33 10.28 4.96 -9.25
C LYS A 33 9.56 4.02 -8.30
N VAL A 34 8.82 3.10 -8.90
CA VAL A 34 8.25 1.94 -8.21
C VAL A 34 9.17 0.75 -8.41
N TYR A 35 9.58 0.13 -7.34
CA TYR A 35 10.43 -1.05 -7.31
C TYR A 35 9.59 -2.28 -6.95
N LEU A 36 9.60 -3.30 -7.79
CA LEU A 36 8.79 -4.49 -7.66
C LEU A 36 9.71 -5.71 -7.50
N ASP A 37 9.75 -6.25 -6.28
CA ASP A 37 10.46 -7.51 -6.03
C ASP A 37 9.63 -8.70 -6.53
N LEU A 38 10.16 -9.42 -7.51
CA LEU A 38 9.49 -10.57 -8.09
C LEU A 38 9.36 -11.73 -7.07
N VAL A 39 10.29 -11.85 -6.13
CA VAL A 39 10.24 -12.86 -5.06
C VAL A 39 9.07 -12.60 -4.11
N PHE A 40 8.75 -11.32 -3.85
CA PHE A 40 7.60 -10.96 -3.01
C PHE A 40 6.28 -11.49 -3.56
N PHE A 41 6.07 -11.50 -4.86
CA PHE A 41 4.84 -12.02 -5.46
C PHE A 41 4.68 -13.53 -5.26
N ASP A 42 5.79 -14.28 -5.23
CA ASP A 42 5.78 -15.69 -4.87
C ASP A 42 5.46 -15.88 -3.38
N GLU A 43 6.00 -15.03 -2.51
CA GLU A 43 5.66 -15.03 -1.07
C GLU A 43 4.21 -14.63 -0.82
N LEU A 44 3.68 -13.66 -1.54
CA LEU A 44 2.29 -13.22 -1.44
C LEU A 44 1.34 -14.40 -1.71
N HIS A 45 1.65 -15.21 -2.71
CA HIS A 45 0.92 -16.44 -3.00
C HIS A 45 1.16 -17.54 -1.95
N ASN A 46 2.43 -17.91 -1.73
CA ASN A 46 2.78 -19.15 -0.99
C ASN A 46 2.69 -18.99 0.53
N ARG A 47 3.00 -17.81 1.06
CA ARG A 47 3.09 -17.54 2.50
C ARG A 47 1.87 -16.83 3.04
N PHE A 48 1.34 -15.87 2.29
CA PHE A 48 0.22 -15.05 2.73
C PHE A 48 -1.13 -15.52 2.20
N GLY A 49 -1.15 -16.50 1.26
CA GLY A 49 -2.38 -17.06 0.70
C GLY A 49 -3.18 -16.08 -0.15
N ALA A 50 -2.57 -14.96 -0.55
CA ALA A 50 -3.16 -13.99 -1.46
C ALA A 50 -2.65 -14.29 -2.87
N SER A 51 -3.42 -15.07 -3.61
CA SER A 51 -3.13 -15.47 -4.99
C SER A 51 -3.99 -14.69 -5.97
N GLY A 52 -3.60 -14.76 -7.24
CA GLY A 52 -4.31 -14.17 -8.36
C GLY A 52 -3.53 -13.02 -8.99
N ASP A 53 -3.93 -12.66 -10.18
CA ASP A 53 -3.31 -11.57 -10.92
C ASP A 53 -3.77 -10.20 -10.39
N PHE A 54 -5.00 -10.13 -9.88
CA PHE A 54 -5.50 -8.90 -9.28
C PHE A 54 -4.84 -8.60 -7.91
N ALA A 55 -4.40 -9.60 -7.15
CA ALA A 55 -3.58 -9.40 -5.96
C ALA A 55 -2.26 -8.67 -6.30
N ARG A 56 -1.64 -9.05 -7.42
CA ARG A 56 -0.43 -8.37 -7.94
C ARG A 56 -0.75 -6.95 -8.43
N ALA A 57 -1.87 -6.78 -9.13
CA ALA A 57 -2.35 -5.48 -9.60
C ALA A 57 -2.61 -4.53 -8.44
N TYR A 58 -3.20 -5.01 -7.33
CA TYR A 58 -3.38 -4.24 -6.10
C TYR A 58 -2.04 -3.71 -5.55
N VAL A 59 -1.03 -4.56 -5.42
CA VAL A 59 0.29 -4.15 -4.90
C VAL A 59 0.89 -3.05 -5.79
N ILE A 60 0.87 -3.22 -7.10
CA ILE A 60 1.38 -2.22 -8.05
C ILE A 60 0.60 -0.90 -7.92
N ALA A 61 -0.73 -0.98 -7.84
CA ALA A 61 -1.59 0.19 -7.69
C ALA A 61 -1.37 0.92 -6.37
N HIS A 62 -1.07 0.19 -5.28
CA HIS A 62 -0.70 0.74 -3.99
C HIS A 62 0.60 1.56 -4.08
N GLU A 63 1.66 1.02 -4.68
CA GLU A 63 2.92 1.75 -4.87
C GLU A 63 2.76 2.97 -5.78
N ILE A 64 1.90 2.88 -6.80
CA ILE A 64 1.52 4.04 -7.61
C ILE A 64 0.72 5.05 -6.77
N GLY A 65 -0.05 4.61 -5.78
CA GLY A 65 -0.72 5.46 -4.80
C GLY A 65 0.27 6.37 -4.05
N HIS A 66 1.42 5.85 -3.63
CA HIS A 66 2.49 6.66 -3.03
C HIS A 66 3.07 7.69 -4.01
N HIS A 67 3.18 7.33 -5.30
CA HIS A 67 3.57 8.30 -6.32
C HIS A 67 2.53 9.43 -6.46
N VAL A 68 1.24 9.11 -6.41
CA VAL A 68 0.17 10.13 -6.42
C VAL A 68 0.26 11.03 -5.18
N GLN A 69 0.48 10.48 -3.99
CA GLN A 69 0.70 11.26 -2.76
C GLN A 69 1.89 12.21 -2.88
N MET A 70 2.98 11.75 -3.50
CA MET A 70 4.15 12.60 -3.77
C MET A 70 3.79 13.74 -4.73
N GLN A 71 3.07 13.47 -5.82
CA GLN A 71 2.65 14.50 -6.79
C GLN A 71 1.68 15.53 -6.17
N LEU A 72 0.87 15.14 -5.20
CA LEU A 72 -0.04 16.01 -4.46
C LEU A 72 0.63 16.77 -3.30
N GLY A 73 1.92 16.52 -3.04
CA GLY A 73 2.67 17.13 -1.95
C GLY A 73 2.37 16.56 -0.56
N ILE A 74 1.57 15.49 -0.48
CA ILE A 74 1.16 14.87 0.79
C ILE A 74 2.37 14.26 1.51
N LEU A 75 3.25 13.53 0.80
CA LEU A 75 4.44 12.93 1.41
C LEU A 75 5.35 13.98 2.05
N GLN A 76 5.55 15.14 1.41
CA GLN A 76 6.37 16.23 1.93
C GLN A 76 5.75 16.84 3.19
N GLN A 77 4.44 17.08 3.18
CA GLN A 77 3.71 17.63 4.34
C GLN A 77 3.79 16.68 5.52
N VAL A 78 3.52 15.40 5.32
CA VAL A 78 3.60 14.38 6.37
C VAL A 78 5.02 14.26 6.92
N SER A 79 6.04 14.24 6.07
CA SER A 79 7.44 14.19 6.47
C SER A 79 7.83 15.39 7.36
N GLN A 80 7.35 16.60 7.02
CA GLN A 80 7.57 17.79 7.83
C GLN A 80 6.91 17.69 9.22
N ILE A 81 5.71 17.13 9.32
CA ILE A 81 5.05 16.90 10.60
C ILE A 81 5.79 15.83 11.39
N GLN A 82 6.14 14.71 10.76
CA GLN A 82 6.87 13.62 11.39
C GLN A 82 8.23 14.05 11.95
N SER A 83 8.89 15.05 11.37
CA SER A 83 10.15 15.56 11.89
C SER A 83 10.01 16.29 13.24
N ARG A 84 8.79 16.64 13.66
CA ARG A 84 8.49 17.47 14.85
C ARG A 84 7.73 16.71 15.94
N VAL A 85 7.34 15.47 15.71
CA VAL A 85 6.50 14.68 16.62
C VAL A 85 7.21 13.42 17.10
N GLY A 86 6.68 12.80 18.16
CA GLY A 86 7.19 11.55 18.72
C GLY A 86 6.84 10.30 17.89
N THR A 87 7.39 9.15 18.29
CA THR A 87 7.21 7.89 17.56
C THR A 87 5.74 7.46 17.40
N PRO A 88 4.86 7.55 18.40
CA PRO A 88 3.47 7.16 18.22
C PRO A 88 2.74 7.96 17.13
N GLU A 89 2.94 9.28 17.12
CA GLU A 89 2.35 10.17 16.13
C GLU A 89 2.97 9.95 14.73
N LYS A 90 4.28 9.68 14.66
CA LYS A 90 4.94 9.29 13.40
C LYS A 90 4.30 8.04 12.81
N ASN A 91 4.13 7.01 13.64
CA ASN A 91 3.52 5.75 13.22
C ASN A 91 2.07 5.97 12.73
N LYS A 92 1.29 6.77 13.46
CA LYS A 92 -0.08 7.11 13.06
C LYS A 92 -0.12 7.80 11.70
N LEU A 93 0.76 8.76 11.46
CA LEU A 93 0.88 9.44 10.17
C LEU A 93 1.31 8.50 9.05
N SER A 94 2.21 7.56 9.33
CA SER A 94 2.57 6.50 8.38
C SER A 94 1.37 5.63 8.03
N VAL A 95 0.61 5.18 9.03
CA VAL A 95 -0.63 4.42 8.80
C VAL A 95 -1.62 5.20 7.94
N MET A 96 -1.79 6.50 8.15
CA MET A 96 -2.67 7.33 7.32
C MET A 96 -2.23 7.38 5.86
N LEU A 97 -0.91 7.47 5.59
CA LEU A 97 -0.35 7.42 4.24
C LEU A 97 -0.63 6.07 3.57
N GLU A 98 -0.38 4.98 4.29
CA GLU A 98 -0.58 3.62 3.77
C GLU A 98 -2.06 3.34 3.43
N LEU A 99 -2.96 3.69 4.34
CA LEU A 99 -4.40 3.53 4.11
C LEU A 99 -4.92 4.41 2.98
N GLN A 100 -4.34 5.59 2.78
CA GLN A 100 -4.63 6.42 1.62
C GLN A 100 -4.15 5.77 0.32
N ALA A 101 -2.97 5.15 0.32
CA ALA A 101 -2.47 4.40 -0.83
C ALA A 101 -3.36 3.20 -1.16
N ASP A 102 -3.87 2.47 -0.15
CA ASP A 102 -4.86 1.41 -0.33
C ASP A 102 -6.16 1.94 -0.97
N CYS A 103 -6.66 3.07 -0.48
CA CYS A 103 -7.85 3.71 -1.06
C CYS A 103 -7.62 4.14 -2.52
N LEU A 104 -6.46 4.71 -2.83
CA LEU A 104 -6.09 5.08 -4.19
C LEU A 104 -5.99 3.86 -5.12
N ALA A 105 -5.51 2.73 -4.61
CA ALA A 105 -5.52 1.46 -5.34
C ALA A 105 -6.96 0.99 -5.63
N GLY A 106 -7.85 1.08 -4.65
CA GLY A 106 -9.28 0.79 -4.84
C GLY A 106 -9.94 1.73 -5.85
N MET A 107 -9.67 3.02 -5.77
CA MET A 107 -10.15 4.02 -6.73
C MET A 107 -9.64 3.72 -8.15
N TRP A 108 -8.38 3.31 -8.30
CA TRP A 108 -7.87 2.86 -9.59
C TRP A 108 -8.66 1.67 -10.13
N ALA A 109 -8.90 0.65 -9.31
CA ALA A 109 -9.67 -0.53 -9.70
C ALA A 109 -11.08 -0.16 -10.17
N HIS A 110 -11.79 0.72 -9.43
CA HIS A 110 -13.08 1.28 -9.83
C HIS A 110 -13.05 1.93 -11.22
N GLN A 111 -12.09 2.85 -11.41
CA GLN A 111 -11.98 3.62 -12.66
C GLN A 111 -11.54 2.73 -13.85
N ALA A 112 -10.69 1.75 -13.61
CA ALA A 112 -10.24 0.83 -14.63
C ALA A 112 -11.38 -0.10 -15.07
N HIS A 113 -12.16 -0.64 -14.14
CA HIS A 113 -13.34 -1.44 -14.43
C HIS A 113 -14.40 -0.63 -15.19
N LYS A 114 -14.74 0.55 -14.69
CA LYS A 114 -15.73 1.44 -15.32
C LYS A 114 -15.39 1.82 -16.77
N ARG A 115 -14.09 1.95 -17.09
CA ARG A 115 -13.65 2.39 -18.43
C ARG A 115 -13.36 1.25 -19.39
N ARG A 116 -12.95 0.10 -18.89
CA ARG A 116 -12.38 -1.00 -19.70
C ARG A 116 -12.95 -2.37 -19.37
N ASP A 117 -13.82 -2.47 -18.37
CA ASP A 117 -14.43 -3.73 -17.89
C ASP A 117 -13.38 -4.83 -17.64
N ILE A 118 -12.29 -4.47 -16.94
CA ILE A 118 -11.13 -5.36 -16.77
C ILE A 118 -11.23 -6.30 -15.59
N LEU A 119 -12.21 -6.09 -14.67
CA LEU A 119 -12.35 -6.96 -13.50
C LEU A 119 -13.20 -8.17 -13.83
N GLU A 120 -12.68 -9.33 -13.46
CA GLU A 120 -13.34 -10.61 -13.52
C GLU A 120 -14.01 -10.95 -12.17
N SER A 121 -14.82 -12.01 -12.19
CA SER A 121 -15.43 -12.51 -10.95
C SER A 121 -14.34 -13.03 -9.99
N GLY A 122 -14.26 -12.47 -8.80
CA GLY A 122 -13.27 -12.84 -7.77
C GLY A 122 -12.12 -11.83 -7.62
N ASP A 123 -11.87 -10.97 -8.59
CA ASP A 123 -10.74 -10.02 -8.56
C ASP A 123 -10.80 -9.08 -7.35
N LEU A 124 -12.00 -8.58 -7.02
CA LEU A 124 -12.16 -7.72 -5.86
C LEU A 124 -11.76 -8.44 -4.57
N GLU A 125 -12.16 -9.70 -4.44
CA GLU A 125 -11.80 -10.57 -3.31
C GLU A 125 -10.30 -10.82 -3.26
N GLU A 126 -9.63 -10.99 -4.39
CA GLU A 126 -8.17 -11.12 -4.47
C GLU A 126 -7.47 -9.87 -3.95
N GLY A 127 -7.90 -8.68 -4.38
CA GLY A 127 -7.37 -7.41 -3.89
C GLY A 127 -7.61 -7.21 -2.39
N LEU A 128 -8.80 -7.52 -1.89
CA LEU A 128 -9.13 -7.47 -0.47
C LEU A 128 -8.29 -8.46 0.36
N ASN A 129 -8.06 -9.66 -0.16
CA ASN A 129 -7.21 -10.66 0.48
C ASN A 129 -5.75 -10.22 0.51
N ALA A 130 -5.24 -9.63 -0.57
CA ALA A 130 -3.90 -9.07 -0.61
C ALA A 130 -3.73 -7.92 0.40
N ALA A 131 -4.67 -6.98 0.45
CA ALA A 131 -4.67 -5.90 1.44
C ALA A 131 -4.69 -6.43 2.88
N SER A 132 -5.51 -7.46 3.15
CA SER A 132 -5.55 -8.13 4.45
C SER A 132 -4.23 -8.84 4.78
N ALA A 133 -3.60 -9.48 3.82
CA ALA A 133 -2.41 -10.30 4.01
C ALA A 133 -1.20 -9.48 4.47
N VAL A 134 -1.09 -8.24 4.02
CA VAL A 134 0.02 -7.34 4.33
C VAL A 134 -0.28 -6.36 5.48
N GLY A 135 -1.32 -6.58 6.26
CA GLY A 135 -1.60 -5.82 7.47
C GLY A 135 -0.63 -6.12 8.60
N ASP A 136 -0.25 -5.08 9.36
CA ASP A 136 0.73 -5.18 10.46
C ASP A 136 0.33 -6.20 11.52
N ASP A 137 -0.96 -6.34 11.82
CA ASP A 137 -1.48 -7.32 12.78
C ASP A 137 -1.21 -8.77 12.35
N ARG A 138 -1.37 -9.09 11.06
CA ARG A 138 -1.06 -10.42 10.52
C ARG A 138 0.43 -10.67 10.47
N ILE A 139 1.21 -9.69 10.00
CA ILE A 139 2.67 -9.77 9.93
C ILE A 139 3.27 -9.95 11.33
N GLN A 140 2.85 -9.15 12.31
CA GLN A 140 3.36 -9.24 13.68
C GLN A 140 2.96 -10.55 14.35
N LYS A 141 1.70 -11.00 14.18
CA LYS A 141 1.24 -12.27 14.73
C LYS A 141 2.00 -13.45 14.14
N SER A 142 2.28 -13.45 12.84
CA SER A 142 3.06 -14.49 12.17
C SER A 142 4.52 -14.52 12.61
N SER A 143 5.16 -13.35 12.81
CA SER A 143 6.59 -13.24 13.10
C SER A 143 6.91 -13.29 14.59
N ARG A 144 6.05 -12.74 15.47
CA ARG A 144 6.30 -12.55 16.91
C ARG A 144 5.31 -13.29 17.81
N GLY A 145 4.20 -13.81 17.28
CA GLY A 145 3.14 -14.48 18.02
C GLY A 145 2.15 -13.54 18.75
N TYR A 146 2.41 -12.24 18.79
CA TYR A 146 1.54 -11.22 19.40
C TYR A 146 1.50 -9.93 18.58
N VAL A 147 0.51 -9.09 18.85
CA VAL A 147 0.23 -7.84 18.11
C VAL A 147 0.46 -6.64 19.04
N VAL A 148 1.14 -5.61 18.52
CA VAL A 148 1.39 -4.33 19.21
C VAL A 148 0.88 -3.21 18.32
N PRO A 149 -0.37 -2.74 18.51
CA PRO A 149 -0.99 -1.74 17.64
C PRO A 149 -0.23 -0.41 17.54
N ASP A 150 0.39 0.05 18.65
CA ASP A 150 1.19 1.28 18.67
C ASP A 150 2.46 1.21 17.79
N GLY A 151 2.85 0.00 17.42
CA GLY A 151 3.96 -0.25 16.51
C GLY A 151 3.56 -0.41 15.05
N PHE A 152 2.30 -0.17 14.70
CA PHE A 152 1.86 -0.25 13.31
C PHE A 152 2.38 0.93 12.50
N THR A 153 2.85 0.63 11.31
CA THR A 153 3.30 1.61 10.32
C THR A 153 2.55 1.52 9.01
N HIS A 154 1.87 0.38 8.76
CA HIS A 154 1.05 0.15 7.55
C HIS A 154 -0.45 0.04 7.86
N GLY A 155 -0.81 -0.14 9.14
CA GLY A 155 -2.18 -0.34 9.56
C GLY A 155 -2.57 -1.82 9.68
N SER A 156 -3.70 -2.07 10.34
CA SER A 156 -4.25 -3.41 10.49
C SER A 156 -4.88 -3.92 9.20
N SER A 157 -4.96 -5.24 9.07
CA SER A 157 -5.67 -5.91 7.96
C SER A 157 -7.09 -5.35 7.75
N ALA A 158 -7.82 -5.11 8.84
CA ALA A 158 -9.19 -4.57 8.77
C ALA A 158 -9.23 -3.12 8.26
N GLN A 159 -8.24 -2.29 8.62
CA GLN A 159 -8.12 -0.92 8.13
C GLN A 159 -7.79 -0.91 6.64
N ARG A 160 -6.80 -1.70 6.21
CA ARG A 160 -6.36 -1.79 4.81
C ARG A 160 -7.50 -2.25 3.89
N VAL A 161 -8.21 -3.32 4.26
CA VAL A 161 -9.39 -3.81 3.54
C VAL A 161 -10.48 -2.74 3.46
N ARG A 162 -10.75 -2.04 4.55
CA ARG A 162 -11.78 -0.99 4.59
C ARG A 162 -11.46 0.14 3.62
N TRP A 163 -10.22 0.63 3.61
CA TRP A 163 -9.83 1.76 2.79
C TRP A 163 -9.73 1.40 1.31
N PHE A 164 -9.22 0.21 0.98
CA PHE A 164 -9.26 -0.29 -0.39
C PHE A 164 -10.71 -0.39 -0.91
N ARG A 165 -11.59 -1.03 -0.12
CA ARG A 165 -13.02 -1.15 -0.46
C ARG A 165 -13.67 0.20 -0.65
N ARG A 166 -13.42 1.17 0.24
CA ARG A 166 -13.95 2.53 0.11
C ARG A 166 -13.52 3.20 -1.18
N GLY A 167 -12.27 3.09 -1.53
CA GLY A 167 -11.76 3.60 -2.81
C GLY A 167 -12.45 2.95 -4.00
N PHE A 168 -12.67 1.64 -3.93
CA PHE A 168 -13.37 0.89 -4.98
C PHE A 168 -14.85 1.27 -5.09
N GLU A 169 -15.56 1.40 -4.00
CA GLU A 169 -16.99 1.72 -4.00
C GLU A 169 -17.26 3.17 -4.46
N GLU A 170 -16.48 4.13 -3.98
CA GLU A 170 -16.70 5.54 -4.24
C GLU A 170 -15.97 6.07 -5.50
N GLY A 171 -14.83 5.52 -5.86
CA GLY A 171 -14.09 5.84 -7.08
C GLY A 171 -13.60 7.29 -7.20
N THR A 172 -13.51 8.03 -6.08
CA THR A 172 -13.15 9.45 -6.05
C THR A 172 -11.95 9.72 -5.14
N LEU A 173 -11.16 10.75 -5.46
CA LEU A 173 -10.01 11.14 -4.66
C LEU A 173 -10.43 11.64 -3.26
N GLN A 174 -11.56 12.32 -3.16
CA GLN A 174 -12.09 12.85 -1.91
C GLN A 174 -12.39 11.73 -0.89
N ALA A 175 -12.84 10.58 -1.37
CA ALA A 175 -13.07 9.40 -0.52
C ALA A 175 -11.81 8.91 0.18
N CYS A 176 -10.63 9.20 -0.38
CA CYS A 176 -9.33 8.75 0.09
C CYS A 176 -8.64 9.70 1.08
N ASN A 177 -9.34 10.68 1.64
CA ASN A 177 -8.77 11.58 2.64
C ASN A 177 -8.72 10.91 4.03
N THR A 178 -7.64 10.19 4.30
CA THR A 178 -7.43 9.50 5.59
C THR A 178 -7.05 10.46 6.73
N PHE A 179 -6.59 11.67 6.40
CA PHE A 179 -6.11 12.65 7.38
C PHE A 179 -7.25 13.41 8.07
N GLU A 180 -8.44 13.44 7.48
CA GLU A 180 -9.65 14.05 8.03
C GLU A 180 -10.73 13.02 8.39
N ALA A 181 -10.40 11.75 8.36
CA ALA A 181 -11.35 10.70 8.67
C ALA A 181 -11.56 10.55 10.20
N ASP A 182 -12.80 10.47 10.62
CA ASP A 182 -13.16 10.20 12.02
C ASP A 182 -12.68 8.82 12.49
N ARG A 183 -12.54 7.90 11.55
CA ARG A 183 -12.10 6.53 11.80
C ARG A 183 -11.21 6.00 10.66
N LEU A 184 -10.02 5.57 11.02
CA LEU A 184 -9.10 4.86 10.14
C LEU A 184 -9.49 3.39 9.96
#